data_8e52b0bdab640cc13e7c27b5c934b125
#
_entry.id   8e52b0bdab640cc13e7c27b5c934b125
#
_cell.length_a   1.000
_cell.length_b   1.000
_cell.length_c   1.000
_cell.angle_alpha   90.00
_cell.angle_beta   90.00
_cell.angle_gamma   90.00
#
_symmetry.space_group_name_H-M   'P 1'
#
loop_
_entity.id
_entity.type
_entity.pdbx_description
1 polymer ?
#
loop_
_entity_poly.entity_id
_entity_poly.type
_entity_poly.pdbx_seq_one_letter_code
_entity_poly.pdbx_strand_id
1 'polypeptide(L)'
;MKEKRAVKGAVYHILVFMFGLIMIYPLVWMVMSSFKPTSTIFQTAGSLIPETFTFENYVNGWKGFAKVTFAVFFKNSLFISAAATIGTVMSSAVAAYGFARFKFRGKKLLFSAMLLSMMLPAQVLMIPQYLWYQKLGWVGSYMPLIVPYFFAIQGFFVFLMSNFISGIPRDLDEAAKIDGCSYAAVFTKIILPLIKPALVTGGIFSFMWRWDDFLSALLYVNKSARYPVSLALKLFCDPGSSSDYGAMFAMEIGRAH
;
A
#
# COMPACT_ATOMS: atom_id res chain seq x y z
N MET A 1 1.61 -16.62 -46.82
CA MET A 1 0.94 -16.56 -45.50
C MET A 1 1.90 -16.36 -44.33
N LYS A 2 3.08 -17.00 -44.29
CA LYS A 2 4.09 -16.86 -43.21
C LYS A 2 4.68 -15.43 -43.13
N GLU A 3 5.01 -14.79 -44.28
CA GLU A 3 5.54 -13.41 -44.31
C GLU A 3 4.55 -12.38 -43.74
N LYS A 4 3.26 -12.47 -44.09
CA LYS A 4 2.25 -11.55 -43.52
C LYS A 4 2.08 -11.69 -42.00
N ARG A 5 2.30 -12.89 -41.45
CA ARG A 5 2.32 -13.10 -40.00
C ARG A 5 3.57 -12.54 -39.34
N ALA A 6 4.75 -12.68 -39.99
CA ALA A 6 5.99 -12.12 -39.49
C ALA A 6 5.95 -10.58 -39.45
N VAL A 7 5.45 -9.95 -40.52
CA VAL A 7 5.30 -8.49 -40.63
C VAL A 7 4.30 -7.98 -39.53
N LYS A 8 3.15 -8.65 -39.38
CA LYS A 8 2.20 -8.31 -38.31
C LYS A 8 2.81 -8.45 -36.92
N GLY A 9 3.61 -9.50 -36.70
CA GLY A 9 4.33 -9.67 -35.43
C GLY A 9 5.36 -8.57 -35.19
N ALA A 10 6.14 -8.21 -36.20
CA ALA A 10 7.11 -7.12 -36.10
C ALA A 10 6.43 -5.77 -35.80
N VAL A 11 5.37 -5.43 -36.52
CA VAL A 11 4.59 -4.20 -36.28
C VAL A 11 4.02 -4.18 -34.85
N TYR A 12 3.47 -5.29 -34.40
CA TYR A 12 2.96 -5.39 -33.01
C TYR A 12 4.06 -5.12 -31.98
N HIS A 13 5.23 -5.75 -32.12
CA HIS A 13 6.33 -5.55 -31.17
C HIS A 13 6.89 -4.12 -31.21
N ILE A 14 6.96 -3.51 -32.39
CA ILE A 14 7.38 -2.09 -32.54
C ILE A 14 6.38 -1.18 -31.82
N LEU A 15 5.07 -1.38 -32.03
CA LEU A 15 4.04 -0.58 -31.36
C LEU A 15 4.08 -0.74 -29.84
N VAL A 16 4.21 -1.97 -29.34
CA VAL A 16 4.32 -2.25 -27.90
C VAL A 16 5.58 -1.60 -27.33
N PHE A 17 6.71 -1.69 -28.04
CA PHE A 17 7.96 -1.06 -27.61
C PHE A 17 7.86 0.47 -27.57
N MET A 18 7.30 1.08 -28.62
CA MET A 18 7.07 2.54 -28.65
C MET A 18 6.15 2.99 -27.52
N PHE A 19 5.07 2.24 -27.27
CA PHE A 19 4.15 2.52 -26.16
C PHE A 19 4.86 2.39 -24.80
N GLY A 20 5.71 1.36 -24.66
CA GLY A 20 6.56 1.19 -23.48
C GLY A 20 7.51 2.38 -23.24
N LEU A 21 8.14 2.90 -24.28
CA LEU A 21 9.00 4.09 -24.18
C LEU A 21 8.21 5.33 -23.73
N ILE A 22 7.00 5.53 -24.26
CA ILE A 22 6.12 6.63 -23.83
C ILE A 22 5.75 6.50 -22.35
N MET A 23 5.46 5.28 -21.88
CA MET A 23 5.12 5.01 -20.47
C MET A 23 6.32 5.23 -19.52
N ILE A 24 7.53 4.96 -19.97
CA ILE A 24 8.74 5.16 -19.16
C ILE A 24 9.17 6.63 -19.14
N TYR A 25 8.80 7.43 -20.14
CA TYR A 25 9.22 8.83 -20.27
C TYR A 25 8.99 9.67 -19.00
N PRO A 26 7.80 9.66 -18.34
CA PRO A 26 7.58 10.43 -17.11
C PRO A 26 8.53 10.04 -15.97
N LEU A 27 8.87 8.74 -15.85
CA LEU A 27 9.80 8.25 -14.83
C LEU A 27 11.22 8.75 -15.12
N VAL A 28 11.67 8.66 -16.37
CA VAL A 28 12.99 9.18 -16.78
C VAL A 28 13.04 10.69 -16.57
N TRP A 29 11.96 11.41 -16.93
CA TRP A 29 11.88 12.85 -16.71
C TRP A 29 11.98 13.23 -15.24
N MET A 30 11.30 12.49 -14.35
CA MET A 30 11.35 12.68 -12.90
C MET A 30 12.78 12.46 -12.37
N VAL A 31 13.43 11.35 -12.78
CA VAL A 31 14.81 11.04 -12.40
C VAL A 31 15.76 12.13 -12.87
N MET A 32 15.69 12.57 -14.13
CA MET A 32 16.56 13.62 -14.66
C MET A 32 16.27 14.97 -14.02
N SER A 33 15.01 15.26 -13.69
CA SER A 33 14.62 16.50 -13.02
C SER A 33 15.10 16.56 -11.59
N SER A 34 15.32 15.42 -10.90
CA SER A 34 15.90 15.39 -9.56
C SER A 34 17.35 15.91 -9.52
N PHE A 35 18.03 15.93 -10.67
CA PHE A 35 19.40 16.48 -10.81
C PHE A 35 19.43 17.93 -11.32
N LYS A 36 18.27 18.55 -11.59
CA LYS A 36 18.18 19.96 -12.00
C LYS A 36 18.09 20.85 -10.77
N PRO A 37 18.65 22.09 -10.80
CA PRO A 37 18.35 23.08 -9.77
C PRO A 37 16.83 23.31 -9.69
N THR A 38 16.28 23.37 -8.46
CA THR A 38 14.84 23.49 -8.22
C THR A 38 14.19 24.63 -8.99
N SER A 39 14.89 25.78 -9.12
CA SER A 39 14.41 26.95 -9.85
C SER A 39 14.23 26.74 -11.36
N THR A 40 14.97 25.80 -11.97
CA THR A 40 15.00 25.60 -13.41
C THR A 40 14.17 24.40 -13.88
N ILE A 41 13.66 23.56 -12.98
CA ILE A 41 12.96 22.31 -13.29
C ILE A 41 11.81 22.55 -14.30
N PHE A 42 10.95 23.51 -14.01
CA PHE A 42 9.79 23.81 -14.87
C PHE A 42 10.13 24.69 -16.06
N GLN A 43 11.16 25.54 -15.94
CA GLN A 43 11.61 26.37 -17.05
C GLN A 43 12.24 25.53 -18.16
N THR A 44 12.93 24.45 -17.78
CA THR A 44 13.58 23.49 -18.71
C THR A 44 12.81 22.18 -18.79
N ALA A 45 11.50 22.18 -18.61
CA ALA A 45 10.67 20.96 -18.61
C ALA A 45 10.71 20.20 -19.93
N GLY A 46 10.93 20.90 -21.06
CA GLY A 46 11.07 20.30 -22.39
C GLY A 46 12.43 19.63 -22.65
N SER A 47 13.46 19.93 -21.82
CA SER A 47 14.77 19.27 -21.92
C SER A 47 14.85 18.12 -20.93
N LEU A 48 15.14 16.92 -21.42
CA LEU A 48 15.33 15.74 -20.58
C LEU A 48 16.65 15.83 -19.81
N ILE A 49 17.70 16.31 -20.46
CA ILE A 49 19.06 16.38 -19.91
C ILE A 49 19.24 17.69 -19.16
N PRO A 50 19.69 17.68 -17.89
CA PRO A 50 20.03 18.88 -17.15
C PRO A 50 21.16 19.67 -17.81
N GLU A 51 21.04 20.97 -17.94
CA GLU A 51 22.14 21.85 -18.35
C GLU A 51 23.22 21.93 -17.26
N THR A 52 22.78 21.93 -16.01
CA THR A 52 23.64 21.86 -14.83
C THR A 52 23.19 20.72 -13.92
N PHE A 53 24.10 19.79 -13.63
CA PHE A 53 23.84 18.70 -12.69
C PHE A 53 24.12 19.15 -11.25
N THR A 54 23.12 18.93 -10.37
CA THR A 54 23.28 19.18 -8.92
C THR A 54 22.82 18.00 -8.11
N PHE A 55 23.46 17.75 -6.96
CA PHE A 55 23.05 16.81 -5.93
C PHE A 55 22.40 17.51 -4.73
N GLU A 56 22.23 18.82 -4.78
CA GLU A 56 21.64 19.60 -3.69
C GLU A 56 20.24 19.14 -3.33
N ASN A 57 19.44 18.73 -4.31
CA ASN A 57 18.09 18.22 -4.11
C ASN A 57 18.07 16.98 -3.20
N TYR A 58 19.07 16.09 -3.34
CA TYR A 58 19.20 14.91 -2.48
C TYR A 58 19.63 15.29 -1.07
N VAL A 59 20.55 16.23 -0.95
CA VAL A 59 21.02 16.74 0.37
C VAL A 59 19.88 17.47 1.09
N ASN A 60 19.16 18.35 0.40
CA ASN A 60 18.04 19.10 0.96
C ASN A 60 16.85 18.19 1.29
N GLY A 61 16.52 17.27 0.40
CA GLY A 61 15.49 16.27 0.65
C GLY A 61 15.80 15.40 1.87
N TRP A 62 17.05 14.96 2.02
CA TRP A 62 17.44 14.16 3.19
C TRP A 62 17.45 14.96 4.50
N LYS A 63 17.76 16.25 4.47
CA LYS A 63 17.62 17.14 5.63
C LYS A 63 16.17 17.23 6.10
N GLY A 64 15.21 17.04 5.18
CA GLY A 64 13.79 17.11 5.47
C GLY A 64 13.31 18.54 5.75
N PHE A 65 12.24 18.67 6.53
CA PHE A 65 11.66 19.95 6.90
C PHE A 65 11.20 19.96 8.37
N ALA A 66 10.85 21.13 8.90
CA ALA A 66 10.42 21.30 10.29
C ALA A 66 11.36 20.66 11.32
N LYS A 67 12.67 20.69 11.08
CA LYS A 67 13.72 20.06 11.90
C LYS A 67 13.62 18.53 12.00
N VAL A 68 12.91 17.87 11.06
CA VAL A 68 12.75 16.43 11.00
C VAL A 68 13.40 15.93 9.71
N THR A 69 14.33 14.99 9.84
CA THR A 69 15.05 14.41 8.69
C THR A 69 14.19 13.40 7.95
N PHE A 70 14.46 13.20 6.67
CA PHE A 70 13.73 12.22 5.83
C PHE A 70 13.79 10.79 6.39
N ALA A 71 14.89 10.42 7.04
CA ALA A 71 15.04 9.13 7.70
C ALA A 71 13.94 8.86 8.75
N VAL A 72 13.46 9.89 9.45
CA VAL A 72 12.34 9.75 10.41
C VAL A 72 11.05 9.45 9.68
N PHE A 73 10.75 10.15 8.58
CA PHE A 73 9.57 9.90 7.77
C PHE A 73 9.57 8.49 7.19
N PHE A 74 10.71 8.02 6.70
CA PHE A 74 10.89 6.67 6.18
C PHE A 74 10.67 5.61 7.27
N LYS A 75 11.27 5.81 8.45
CA LYS A 75 11.06 4.93 9.61
C LYS A 75 9.59 4.87 10.03
N ASN A 76 8.90 6.02 10.04
CA ASN A 76 7.48 6.09 10.38
C ASN A 76 6.64 5.31 9.36
N SER A 77 6.89 5.51 8.05
CA SER A 77 6.20 4.74 7.00
C SER A 77 6.41 3.24 7.16
N LEU A 78 7.66 2.82 7.33
CA LEU A 78 7.99 1.40 7.50
C LEU A 78 7.28 0.79 8.71
N PHE A 79 7.31 1.50 9.84
CA PHE A 79 6.64 1.05 11.06
C PHE A 79 5.13 0.94 10.90
N ILE A 80 4.48 1.99 10.36
CA ILE A 80 3.02 2.02 10.17
C ILE A 80 2.61 0.93 9.19
N SER A 81 3.26 0.86 8.03
CA SER A 81 2.92 -0.10 6.98
C SER A 81 3.15 -1.54 7.42
N ALA A 82 4.28 -1.83 8.08
CA ALA A 82 4.56 -3.18 8.57
C ALA A 82 3.58 -3.61 9.67
N ALA A 83 3.34 -2.75 10.68
CA ALA A 83 2.44 -3.06 11.78
C ALA A 83 1.00 -3.26 11.29
N ALA A 84 0.48 -2.36 10.44
CA ALA A 84 -0.85 -2.49 9.87
C ALA A 84 -0.99 -3.73 8.97
N THR A 85 0.05 -4.06 8.19
CA THR A 85 0.06 -5.26 7.34
C THR A 85 0.02 -6.54 8.17
N ILE A 86 0.83 -6.63 9.22
CA ILE A 86 0.80 -7.77 10.14
C ILE A 86 -0.61 -7.92 10.72
N GLY A 87 -1.19 -6.83 11.21
CA GLY A 87 -2.57 -6.81 11.73
C GLY A 87 -3.58 -7.30 10.69
N THR A 88 -3.53 -6.75 9.47
CA THR A 88 -4.43 -7.12 8.38
C THR A 88 -4.33 -8.60 8.01
N VAL A 89 -3.11 -9.10 7.80
CA VAL A 89 -2.90 -10.50 7.37
C VAL A 89 -3.35 -11.46 8.45
N MET A 90 -2.96 -11.24 9.69
CA MET A 90 -3.32 -12.12 10.81
C MET A 90 -4.83 -12.14 11.07
N SER A 91 -5.45 -10.97 11.22
CA SER A 91 -6.88 -10.87 11.53
C SER A 91 -7.75 -11.38 10.37
N SER A 92 -7.37 -11.06 9.12
CA SER A 92 -8.09 -11.53 7.94
C SER A 92 -7.97 -13.05 7.77
N ALA A 93 -6.81 -13.67 8.06
CA ALA A 93 -6.64 -15.11 7.98
C ALA A 93 -7.54 -15.84 9.00
N VAL A 94 -7.62 -15.33 10.23
CA VAL A 94 -8.50 -15.88 11.28
C VAL A 94 -9.97 -15.73 10.89
N ALA A 95 -10.38 -14.55 10.44
CA ALA A 95 -11.75 -14.30 10.00
C ALA A 95 -12.12 -15.17 8.78
N ALA A 96 -11.22 -15.26 7.81
CA ALA A 96 -11.39 -16.10 6.62
C ALA A 96 -11.54 -17.58 6.97
N TYR A 97 -10.74 -18.09 7.91
CA TYR A 97 -10.89 -19.46 8.42
C TYR A 97 -12.26 -19.70 9.03
N GLY A 98 -12.74 -18.74 9.83
CA GLY A 98 -14.10 -18.76 10.37
C GLY A 98 -15.16 -18.85 9.30
N PHE A 99 -15.09 -18.00 8.27
CA PHE A 99 -16.02 -18.02 7.14
C PHE A 99 -15.87 -19.25 6.26
N ALA A 100 -14.69 -19.79 6.04
CA ALA A 100 -14.50 -20.93 5.13
C ALA A 100 -14.91 -22.27 5.78
N ARG A 101 -14.57 -22.48 7.06
CA ARG A 101 -14.66 -23.80 7.71
C ARG A 101 -15.84 -23.96 8.66
N PHE A 102 -16.27 -22.92 9.36
CA PHE A 102 -17.34 -23.05 10.34
C PHE A 102 -18.74 -22.87 9.73
N LYS A 103 -19.69 -23.58 10.31
CA LYS A 103 -21.13 -23.41 10.09
C LYS A 103 -21.72 -22.67 11.28
N PHE A 104 -22.23 -21.46 11.08
CA PHE A 104 -22.90 -20.69 12.13
C PHE A 104 -24.09 -19.91 11.57
N ARG A 105 -25.03 -19.55 12.46
CA ARG A 105 -26.23 -18.78 12.08
C ARG A 105 -25.81 -17.38 11.64
N GLY A 106 -26.37 -16.90 10.55
CA GLY A 106 -26.05 -15.58 10.01
C GLY A 106 -24.76 -15.49 9.14
N LYS A 107 -24.02 -16.59 8.93
CA LYS A 107 -22.80 -16.62 8.11
C LYS A 107 -22.99 -15.95 6.74
N LYS A 108 -24.07 -16.31 6.01
CA LYS A 108 -24.35 -15.73 4.69
C LYS A 108 -24.59 -14.23 4.79
N LEU A 109 -25.36 -13.78 5.77
CA LEU A 109 -25.66 -12.36 5.98
C LEU A 109 -24.40 -11.57 6.30
N LEU A 110 -23.56 -12.04 7.22
CA LEU A 110 -22.31 -11.37 7.59
C LEU A 110 -21.33 -11.33 6.43
N PHE A 111 -21.20 -12.43 5.68
CA PHE A 111 -20.33 -12.47 4.50
C PHE A 111 -20.82 -11.53 3.40
N SER A 112 -22.13 -11.49 3.13
CA SER A 112 -22.72 -10.54 2.18
C SER A 112 -22.56 -9.08 2.64
N ALA A 113 -22.78 -8.81 3.93
CA ALA A 113 -22.55 -7.46 4.49
C ALA A 113 -21.09 -7.02 4.35
N MET A 114 -20.13 -7.92 4.57
CA MET A 114 -18.71 -7.68 4.31
C MET A 114 -18.46 -7.34 2.85
N LEU A 115 -19.01 -8.10 1.91
CA LEU A 115 -18.88 -7.81 0.47
C LEU A 115 -19.52 -6.46 0.10
N LEU A 116 -20.70 -6.16 0.62
CA LEU A 116 -21.38 -4.88 0.41
C LEU A 116 -20.56 -3.71 0.98
N SER A 117 -19.90 -3.89 2.12
CA SER A 117 -19.04 -2.86 2.71
C SER A 117 -17.87 -2.48 1.81
N MET A 118 -17.37 -3.39 0.98
CA MET A 118 -16.30 -3.10 0.02
C MET A 118 -16.75 -2.21 -1.14
N MET A 119 -18.05 -2.10 -1.39
CA MET A 119 -18.61 -1.23 -2.42
C MET A 119 -18.77 0.22 -1.94
N LEU A 120 -18.65 0.47 -0.63
CA LEU A 120 -18.74 1.81 -0.08
C LEU A 120 -17.44 2.58 -0.37
N PRO A 121 -17.53 3.78 -0.95
CA PRO A 121 -16.36 4.65 -1.11
C PRO A 121 -15.74 4.99 0.25
N ALA A 122 -14.43 4.80 0.38
CA ALA A 122 -13.72 5.07 1.65
C ALA A 122 -13.94 6.51 2.15
N GLN A 123 -14.11 7.46 1.22
CA GLN A 123 -14.33 8.87 1.51
C GLN A 123 -15.63 9.12 2.32
N VAL A 124 -16.66 8.32 2.10
CA VAL A 124 -17.94 8.43 2.83
C VAL A 124 -17.76 8.07 4.31
N LEU A 125 -16.90 7.11 4.59
CA LEU A 125 -16.64 6.65 5.96
C LEU A 125 -15.64 7.52 6.72
N MET A 126 -14.94 8.41 6.04
CA MET A 126 -13.83 9.18 6.57
C MET A 126 -14.24 10.12 7.71
N ILE A 127 -15.33 10.87 7.55
CA ILE A 127 -15.82 11.79 8.58
C ILE A 127 -16.32 11.04 9.82
N PRO A 128 -17.19 10.02 9.70
CA PRO A 128 -17.60 9.22 10.84
C PRO A 128 -16.42 8.56 11.59
N GLN A 129 -15.46 8.02 10.84
CA GLN A 129 -14.26 7.42 11.44
C GLN A 129 -13.41 8.45 12.18
N TYR A 130 -13.23 9.65 11.61
CA TYR A 130 -12.48 10.72 12.27
C TYR A 130 -13.12 11.10 13.61
N LEU A 131 -14.43 11.34 13.63
CA LEU A 131 -15.16 11.67 14.86
C LEU A 131 -15.06 10.57 15.91
N TRP A 132 -15.10 9.31 15.49
CA TRP A 132 -14.94 8.18 16.37
C TRP A 132 -13.53 8.13 16.96
N TYR A 133 -12.49 8.24 16.14
CA TYR A 133 -11.10 8.23 16.62
C TYR A 133 -10.75 9.46 17.45
N GLN A 134 -11.40 10.59 17.18
CA GLN A 134 -11.28 11.79 18.01
C GLN A 134 -11.85 11.56 19.41
N LYS A 135 -13.04 10.94 19.53
CA LYS A 135 -13.64 10.57 20.82
C LYS A 135 -12.77 9.58 21.60
N LEU A 136 -12.07 8.69 20.92
CA LEU A 136 -11.11 7.75 21.52
C LEU A 136 -9.76 8.41 21.91
N GLY A 137 -9.54 9.67 21.57
CA GLY A 137 -8.26 10.34 21.80
C GLY A 137 -7.11 9.81 20.92
N TRP A 138 -7.42 9.14 19.80
CA TRP A 138 -6.44 8.52 18.93
C TRP A 138 -5.87 9.48 17.89
N VAL A 139 -6.58 10.55 17.56
CA VAL A 139 -6.12 11.58 16.60
C VAL A 139 -4.83 12.22 17.11
N GLY A 140 -3.87 12.43 16.21
CA GLY A 140 -2.51 12.88 16.54
C GLY A 140 -1.54 11.76 16.90
N SER A 141 -1.96 10.48 16.79
CA SER A 141 -1.13 9.30 17.03
C SER A 141 -1.17 8.32 15.85
N TYR A 142 -0.41 7.20 15.94
CA TYR A 142 -0.47 6.12 14.94
C TYR A 142 -1.64 5.15 15.17
N MET A 143 -2.40 5.27 16.27
CA MET A 143 -3.47 4.35 16.61
C MET A 143 -4.50 4.18 15.49
N PRO A 144 -5.04 5.24 14.84
CA PRO A 144 -5.98 5.10 13.73
C PRO A 144 -5.38 4.38 12.51
N LEU A 145 -4.06 4.49 12.32
CA LEU A 145 -3.34 3.94 11.17
C LEU A 145 -2.92 2.47 11.36
N ILE A 146 -2.98 1.95 12.59
CA ILE A 146 -2.49 0.61 12.92
C ILE A 146 -3.58 -0.26 13.55
N VAL A 147 -4.19 0.19 14.64
CA VAL A 147 -5.05 -0.64 15.49
C VAL A 147 -6.25 -1.23 14.75
N PRO A 148 -7.00 -0.50 13.92
CA PRO A 148 -8.17 -1.04 13.24
C PRO A 148 -7.84 -2.26 12.37
N TYR A 149 -6.63 -2.33 11.82
CA TYR A 149 -6.21 -3.42 10.93
C TYR A 149 -6.05 -4.78 11.64
N PHE A 150 -6.01 -4.79 12.96
CA PHE A 150 -6.04 -6.03 13.75
C PHE A 150 -7.44 -6.62 13.92
N PHE A 151 -8.48 -5.97 13.41
CA PHE A 151 -9.88 -6.39 13.54
C PHE A 151 -10.54 -6.79 12.21
N ALA A 152 -9.75 -7.23 11.23
CA ALA A 152 -10.22 -7.69 9.92
C ALA A 152 -11.16 -6.70 9.19
N ILE A 153 -10.94 -5.40 9.37
CA ILE A 153 -11.80 -4.34 8.80
C ILE A 153 -11.77 -4.28 7.26
N GLN A 154 -10.76 -4.89 6.65
CA GLN A 154 -10.60 -4.89 5.19
C GLN A 154 -11.17 -6.18 4.59
N GLY A 155 -12.43 -6.14 4.17
CA GLY A 155 -13.15 -7.29 3.60
C GLY A 155 -12.44 -7.95 2.43
N PHE A 156 -11.67 -7.19 1.63
CA PHE A 156 -10.90 -7.73 0.50
C PHE A 156 -9.95 -8.86 0.93
N PHE A 157 -9.19 -8.67 2.00
CA PHE A 157 -8.24 -9.69 2.45
C PHE A 157 -8.93 -10.89 3.07
N VAL A 158 -10.04 -10.67 3.78
CA VAL A 158 -10.88 -11.76 4.30
C VAL A 158 -11.46 -12.58 3.14
N PHE A 159 -11.97 -11.93 2.10
CA PHE A 159 -12.51 -12.56 0.91
C PHE A 159 -11.42 -13.36 0.17
N LEU A 160 -10.26 -12.73 -0.10
CA LEU A 160 -9.13 -13.37 -0.75
C LEU A 160 -8.74 -14.67 -0.04
N MET A 161 -8.48 -14.60 1.26
CA MET A 161 -8.05 -15.74 2.05
C MET A 161 -9.15 -16.79 2.23
N SER A 162 -10.42 -16.37 2.32
CA SER A 162 -11.56 -17.29 2.40
C SER A 162 -11.69 -18.14 1.14
N ASN A 163 -11.46 -17.56 -0.05
CA ASN A 163 -11.47 -18.30 -1.31
C ASN A 163 -10.32 -19.33 -1.36
N PHE A 164 -9.12 -18.96 -0.94
CA PHE A 164 -8.00 -19.90 -0.88
C PHE A 164 -8.29 -21.05 0.10
N ILE A 165 -8.79 -20.75 1.30
CA ILE A 165 -9.13 -21.79 2.29
C ILE A 165 -10.26 -22.70 1.77
N SER A 166 -11.25 -22.13 1.07
CA SER A 166 -12.36 -22.91 0.51
C SER A 166 -11.92 -23.88 -0.58
N GLY A 167 -10.83 -23.60 -1.29
CA GLY A 167 -10.22 -24.49 -2.27
C GLY A 167 -9.47 -25.70 -1.67
N ILE A 168 -9.18 -25.69 -0.38
CA ILE A 168 -8.51 -26.79 0.29
C ILE A 168 -9.53 -27.90 0.63
N PRO A 169 -9.28 -29.19 0.27
CA PRO A 169 -10.17 -30.29 0.63
C PRO A 169 -10.46 -30.37 2.13
N ARG A 170 -11.72 -30.64 2.48
CA ARG A 170 -12.13 -30.76 3.91
C ARG A 170 -11.63 -32.03 4.58
N ASP A 171 -11.29 -33.03 3.80
CA ASP A 171 -10.75 -34.31 4.27
C ASP A 171 -9.49 -34.12 5.14
N LEU A 172 -8.68 -33.07 4.83
CA LEU A 172 -7.52 -32.73 5.65
C LEU A 172 -7.93 -32.25 7.07
N ASP A 173 -9.01 -31.49 7.16
CA ASP A 173 -9.53 -31.04 8.47
C ASP A 173 -10.13 -32.22 9.26
N GLU A 174 -10.79 -33.15 8.55
CA GLU A 174 -11.42 -34.34 9.14
C GLU A 174 -10.37 -35.32 9.64
N ALA A 175 -9.34 -35.60 8.85
CA ALA A 175 -8.21 -36.44 9.26
C ALA A 175 -7.53 -35.88 10.50
N ALA A 176 -7.23 -34.58 10.50
CA ALA A 176 -6.60 -33.94 11.66
C ALA A 176 -7.47 -33.99 12.93
N LYS A 177 -8.79 -33.95 12.79
CA LYS A 177 -9.71 -34.12 13.93
C LYS A 177 -9.71 -35.55 14.47
N ILE A 178 -9.63 -36.55 13.59
CA ILE A 178 -9.49 -37.96 13.99
C ILE A 178 -8.19 -38.14 14.79
N ASP A 179 -7.10 -37.44 14.39
CA ASP A 179 -5.83 -37.40 15.10
C ASP A 179 -5.86 -36.56 16.40
N GLY A 180 -7.04 -36.05 16.79
CA GLY A 180 -7.22 -35.29 18.04
C GLY A 180 -6.81 -33.83 17.97
N CYS A 181 -6.57 -33.27 16.77
CA CYS A 181 -6.21 -31.86 16.63
C CYS A 181 -7.37 -30.92 16.96
N SER A 182 -7.11 -29.90 17.78
CA SER A 182 -8.03 -28.79 18.00
C SER A 182 -8.21 -27.92 16.74
N TYR A 183 -9.29 -27.15 16.66
CA TYR A 183 -9.50 -26.22 15.54
C TYR A 183 -8.36 -25.21 15.37
N ALA A 184 -7.77 -24.75 16.46
CA ALA A 184 -6.62 -23.86 16.43
C ALA A 184 -5.37 -24.58 15.87
N ALA A 185 -5.17 -25.88 16.22
CA ALA A 185 -4.07 -26.68 15.66
C ALA A 185 -4.26 -26.95 14.16
N VAL A 186 -5.48 -27.26 13.72
CA VAL A 186 -5.82 -27.38 12.30
C VAL A 186 -5.51 -26.08 11.55
N PHE A 187 -5.95 -24.93 12.10
CA PHE A 187 -5.66 -23.63 11.50
C PHE A 187 -4.16 -23.39 11.38
N THR A 188 -3.42 -23.50 12.47
CA THR A 188 -2.00 -23.09 12.52
C THR A 188 -1.06 -24.08 11.82
N LYS A 189 -1.34 -25.40 11.92
CA LYS A 189 -0.44 -26.46 11.41
C LYS A 189 -0.78 -26.94 10.01
N ILE A 190 -2.05 -26.77 9.56
CA ILE A 190 -2.50 -27.28 8.26
C ILE A 190 -2.91 -26.14 7.34
N ILE A 191 -3.91 -25.34 7.74
CA ILE A 191 -4.49 -24.34 6.86
C ILE A 191 -3.51 -23.19 6.60
N LEU A 192 -2.91 -22.63 7.64
CA LEU A 192 -2.02 -21.46 7.51
C LEU A 192 -0.81 -21.73 6.60
N PRO A 193 -0.12 -22.87 6.67
CA PRO A 193 0.93 -23.23 5.71
C PRO A 193 0.44 -23.39 4.27
N LEU A 194 -0.75 -23.97 4.07
CA LEU A 194 -1.32 -24.20 2.74
C LEU A 194 -1.76 -22.90 2.06
N ILE A 195 -2.22 -21.91 2.83
CA ILE A 195 -2.58 -20.59 2.28
C ILE A 195 -1.42 -19.59 2.25
N LYS A 196 -0.17 -20.03 2.50
CA LYS A 196 1.01 -19.15 2.46
C LYS A 196 1.09 -18.26 1.22
N PRO A 197 0.77 -18.73 -0.01
CA PRO A 197 0.75 -17.84 -1.17
C PRO A 197 -0.27 -16.69 -1.02
N ALA A 198 -1.46 -16.95 -0.48
CA ALA A 198 -2.46 -15.92 -0.24
C ALA A 198 -2.04 -14.93 0.87
N LEU A 199 -1.35 -15.42 1.92
CA LEU A 199 -0.80 -14.57 2.98
C LEU A 199 0.27 -13.63 2.43
N VAL A 200 1.18 -14.14 1.58
CA VAL A 200 2.23 -13.33 0.96
C VAL A 200 1.61 -12.29 0.02
N THR A 201 0.69 -12.71 -0.85
CA THR A 201 -0.01 -11.79 -1.76
C THR A 201 -0.77 -10.71 -0.98
N GLY A 202 -1.54 -11.11 0.03
CA GLY A 202 -2.25 -10.19 0.92
C GLY A 202 -1.29 -9.24 1.66
N GLY A 203 -0.16 -9.75 2.10
CA GLY A 203 0.89 -8.96 2.75
C GLY A 203 1.48 -7.89 1.83
N ILE A 204 1.82 -8.26 0.59
CA ILE A 204 2.35 -7.32 -0.41
C ILE A 204 1.33 -6.21 -0.69
N PHE A 205 0.08 -6.56 -1.02
CA PHE A 205 -0.96 -5.56 -1.31
C PHE A 205 -1.26 -4.68 -0.10
N SER A 206 -1.39 -5.27 1.10
CA SER A 206 -1.64 -4.50 2.31
C SER A 206 -0.50 -3.53 2.60
N PHE A 207 0.76 -3.97 2.45
CA PHE A 207 1.92 -3.11 2.66
C PHE A 207 1.95 -1.95 1.66
N MET A 208 1.77 -2.22 0.36
CA MET A 208 1.74 -1.19 -0.68
C MET A 208 0.64 -0.16 -0.42
N TRP A 209 -0.58 -0.61 -0.11
CA TRP A 209 -1.68 0.32 0.18
C TRP A 209 -1.43 1.18 1.42
N ARG A 210 -0.75 0.66 2.44
CA ARG A 210 -0.40 1.44 3.63
C ARG A 210 0.77 2.37 3.40
N TRP A 211 1.73 1.93 2.60
CA TRP A 211 2.88 2.73 2.22
C TRP A 211 2.48 4.00 1.46
N ASP A 212 1.48 3.88 0.60
CA ASP A 212 0.97 4.97 -0.24
C ASP A 212 -0.15 5.80 0.42
N ASP A 213 -0.60 5.43 1.62
CA ASP A 213 -1.75 6.07 2.28
C ASP A 213 -1.42 7.49 2.77
N PHE A 214 -1.63 8.44 1.88
CA PHE A 214 -1.49 9.86 2.16
C PHE A 214 -2.67 10.41 2.97
N LEU A 215 -3.89 10.03 2.59
CA LEU A 215 -5.11 10.69 3.05
C LEU A 215 -5.41 10.39 4.52
N SER A 216 -5.25 9.13 4.95
CA SER A 216 -5.40 8.77 6.36
C SER A 216 -4.30 9.44 7.21
N ALA A 217 -3.07 9.51 6.69
CA ALA A 217 -1.99 10.18 7.38
C ALA A 217 -2.27 11.68 7.57
N LEU A 218 -2.80 12.36 6.53
CA LEU A 218 -3.17 13.77 6.58
C LEU A 218 -4.26 14.04 7.63
N LEU A 219 -5.23 13.14 7.74
CA LEU A 219 -6.36 13.30 8.68
C LEU A 219 -5.98 13.03 10.13
N TYR A 220 -5.17 11.99 10.37
CA TYR A 220 -4.98 11.50 11.73
C TYR A 220 -3.65 11.91 12.37
N VAL A 221 -2.67 12.37 11.59
CA VAL A 221 -1.35 12.74 12.11
C VAL A 221 -1.12 14.25 12.00
N ASN A 222 -0.89 14.91 13.13
CA ASN A 222 -0.77 16.38 13.20
C ASN A 222 0.63 16.88 13.64
N LYS A 223 1.58 15.96 13.86
CA LYS A 223 2.96 16.31 14.26
C LYS A 223 3.95 15.88 13.20
N SER A 224 4.79 16.81 12.72
CA SER A 224 5.78 16.55 11.67
C SER A 224 6.72 15.38 12.00
N ALA A 225 7.11 15.22 13.26
CA ALA A 225 7.93 14.09 13.70
C ALA A 225 7.25 12.70 13.54
N ARG A 226 5.94 12.67 13.28
CA ARG A 226 5.17 11.44 13.07
C ARG A 226 4.70 11.24 11.62
N TYR A 227 5.04 12.14 10.72
CA TYR A 227 4.60 12.04 9.33
C TYR A 227 5.22 10.81 8.65
N PRO A 228 4.44 10.02 7.91
CA PRO A 228 4.97 9.05 6.96
C PRO A 228 5.47 9.76 5.70
N VAL A 229 6.24 9.05 4.89
CA VAL A 229 6.83 9.56 3.64
C VAL A 229 5.76 10.10 2.69
N SER A 230 4.62 9.40 2.54
CA SER A 230 3.52 9.80 1.68
C SER A 230 3.00 11.21 1.99
N LEU A 231 2.89 11.56 3.27
CA LEU A 231 2.49 12.89 3.72
C LEU A 231 3.65 13.88 3.61
N ALA A 232 4.86 13.48 4.00
CA ALA A 232 6.02 14.34 3.97
C ALA A 232 6.36 14.84 2.54
N LEU A 233 6.31 13.94 1.54
CA LEU A 233 6.56 14.30 0.14
C LEU A 233 5.59 15.37 -0.39
N LYS A 234 4.31 15.30 -0.01
CA LYS A 234 3.33 16.32 -0.38
C LYS A 234 3.64 17.68 0.24
N LEU A 235 4.19 17.70 1.45
CA LEU A 235 4.50 18.96 2.13
C LEU A 235 5.78 19.64 1.60
N PHE A 236 6.65 18.93 0.87
CA PHE A 236 7.71 19.57 0.09
C PHE A 236 7.16 20.47 -1.04
N CYS A 237 5.93 20.26 -1.45
CA CYS A 237 5.25 20.99 -2.54
C CYS A 237 4.10 21.87 -2.05
N ASP A 238 4.10 22.25 -0.77
CA ASP A 238 3.06 23.14 -0.23
C ASP A 238 3.22 24.55 -0.83
N PRO A 239 2.20 25.09 -1.54
CA PRO A 239 2.23 26.43 -2.08
C PRO A 239 2.37 27.54 -1.00
N GLY A 240 2.10 27.23 0.26
CA GLY A 240 2.26 28.15 1.41
C GLY A 240 3.69 28.28 1.92
N SER A 241 4.60 27.44 1.46
CA SER A 241 6.04 27.51 1.71
C SER A 241 6.82 27.54 0.40
N SER A 242 8.12 27.79 0.42
CA SER A 242 8.95 27.68 -0.79
C SER A 242 8.95 26.22 -1.25
N SER A 243 8.14 25.89 -2.29
CA SER A 243 8.04 24.53 -2.82
C SER A 243 9.39 24.06 -3.35
N ASP A 244 9.92 22.99 -2.77
CA ASP A 244 11.15 22.33 -3.22
C ASP A 244 10.84 21.06 -4.01
N TYR A 245 10.46 21.26 -5.29
CA TYR A 245 10.16 20.15 -6.20
C TYR A 245 11.39 19.28 -6.48
N GLY A 246 12.58 19.85 -6.43
CA GLY A 246 13.83 19.09 -6.61
C GLY A 246 14.02 18.09 -5.48
N ALA A 247 13.87 18.52 -4.25
CA ALA A 247 13.92 17.64 -3.07
C ALA A 247 12.79 16.60 -3.10
N MET A 248 11.59 16.99 -3.51
CA MET A 248 10.48 16.04 -3.66
C MET A 248 10.82 14.94 -4.67
N PHE A 249 11.26 15.28 -5.88
CA PHE A 249 11.62 14.29 -6.90
C PHE A 249 12.75 13.38 -6.45
N ALA A 250 13.80 13.96 -5.81
CA ALA A 250 14.90 13.18 -5.29
C ALA A 250 14.47 12.16 -4.22
N MET A 251 13.54 12.54 -3.33
CA MET A 251 13.04 11.68 -2.26
C MET A 251 11.95 10.70 -2.76
N GLU A 252 11.17 11.04 -3.79
CA GLU A 252 10.20 10.13 -4.42
C GLU A 252 10.91 8.95 -5.08
N ILE A 253 12.04 9.17 -5.74
CA ILE A 253 12.89 8.10 -6.28
C ILE A 253 13.36 7.17 -5.16
N GLY A 254 13.79 7.72 -4.02
CA GLY A 254 14.19 6.94 -2.85
C GLY A 254 13.05 6.16 -2.19
N ARG A 255 11.79 6.55 -2.43
CA ARG A 255 10.60 5.84 -1.95
C ARG A 255 10.20 4.66 -2.85
N ALA A 256 10.44 4.78 -4.16
CA ALA A 256 10.02 3.79 -5.16
C ALA A 256 10.86 2.50 -5.17
N HIS A 257 11.92 2.44 -4.37
CA HIS A 257 12.80 1.30 -4.16
C HIS A 257 12.69 0.79 -2.72
#